data_a85adce1dc8d467a2a59f82a26a3ae70
#
_entry.id   a85adce1dc8d467a2a59f82a26a3ae70
#
_cell.length_a   1.000
_cell.length_b   1.000
_cell.length_c   1.000
_cell.angle_alpha   90.00
_cell.angle_beta   90.00
_cell.angle_gamma   90.00
#
_symmetry.space_group_name_H-M   'P 1'
#
loop_
_entity.id
_entity.type
_entity.pdbx_description
1 polymer ?
#
loop_
_entity_poly.entity_id
_entity_poly.type
_entity_poly.pdbx_seq_one_letter_code
_entity_poly.pdbx_strand_id
1 'polypeptide(L)'
;MSHVRRNLTALENASAVTDMVLRRQLLSCMAETLTRHQYQVCVLNLLEGMTQKEIAEIFGISPSAVSRSISSGQRRLRKALGYHFEQADPMEDFWEEQPYL
;
A
#
# COMPACT_ATOMS: atom_id res chain seq x y z
N MET A 1 25.86 -9.41 -24.43
CA MET A 1 24.62 -9.73 -23.74
C MET A 1 24.83 -10.06 -22.27
N SER A 2 25.66 -11.02 -21.96
CA SER A 2 25.79 -11.43 -20.57
C SER A 2 26.35 -10.31 -19.68
N HIS A 3 27.18 -9.47 -20.22
CA HIS A 3 27.70 -8.32 -19.48
C HIS A 3 26.60 -7.35 -19.08
N VAL A 4 25.81 -6.96 -20.07
CA VAL A 4 24.71 -6.05 -19.85
C VAL A 4 23.70 -6.66 -18.91
N ARG A 5 23.43 -7.93 -19.13
CA ARG A 5 22.49 -8.65 -18.28
C ARG A 5 22.98 -8.74 -16.85
N ARG A 6 24.28 -8.93 -16.66
CA ARG A 6 24.84 -9.01 -15.33
C ARG A 6 24.71 -7.69 -14.58
N ASN A 7 24.96 -6.59 -15.29
CA ASN A 7 24.81 -5.27 -14.70
C ASN A 7 23.35 -4.99 -14.35
N LEU A 8 22.46 -5.36 -15.26
CA LEU A 8 21.03 -5.20 -15.02
C LEU A 8 20.59 -6.06 -13.84
N THR A 9 21.13 -7.26 -13.74
CA THR A 9 20.78 -8.15 -12.64
C THR A 9 21.19 -7.53 -11.30
N ALA A 10 22.36 -6.91 -11.25
CA ALA A 10 22.80 -6.27 -10.03
C ALA A 10 21.88 -5.13 -9.64
N LEU A 11 21.46 -4.33 -10.63
CA LEU A 11 20.50 -3.24 -10.38
C LEU A 11 19.15 -3.78 -9.99
N GLU A 12 18.71 -4.83 -10.66
CA GLU A 12 17.45 -5.47 -10.34
C GLU A 12 17.46 -6.03 -8.94
N ASN A 13 18.56 -6.66 -8.53
CA ASN A 13 18.68 -7.21 -7.19
C ASN A 13 18.65 -6.10 -6.13
N ALA A 14 19.33 -5.01 -6.39
CA ALA A 14 19.34 -3.87 -5.48
C ALA A 14 17.93 -3.28 -5.36
N SER A 15 17.25 -3.14 -6.49
CA SER A 15 15.89 -2.64 -6.51
C SER A 15 14.94 -3.60 -5.79
N ALA A 16 15.10 -4.90 -6.02
CA ALA A 16 14.26 -5.90 -5.40
C ALA A 16 14.45 -5.90 -3.88
N VAL A 17 15.69 -5.77 -3.41
CA VAL A 17 15.94 -5.71 -1.98
C VAL A 17 15.30 -4.46 -1.39
N THR A 18 15.43 -3.32 -2.08
CA THR A 18 14.80 -2.08 -1.64
C THR A 18 13.29 -2.24 -1.57
N ASP A 19 12.71 -2.85 -2.60
CA ASP A 19 11.26 -3.09 -2.63
C ASP A 19 10.83 -3.99 -1.49
N MET A 20 11.62 -5.00 -1.18
CA MET A 20 11.31 -5.90 -0.07
C MET A 20 11.33 -5.18 1.26
N VAL A 21 12.30 -4.31 1.47
CA VAL A 21 12.42 -3.54 2.69
C VAL A 21 11.23 -2.59 2.81
N LEU A 22 10.92 -1.88 1.74
CA LEU A 22 9.78 -0.96 1.73
C LEU A 22 8.47 -1.70 1.96
N ARG A 23 8.30 -2.84 1.31
CA ARG A 23 7.12 -3.66 1.48
C ARG A 23 6.96 -4.10 2.94
N ARG A 24 8.06 -4.54 3.54
CA ARG A 24 8.04 -4.97 4.94
C ARG A 24 7.69 -3.83 5.87
N GLN A 25 8.26 -2.65 5.62
CA GLN A 25 7.96 -1.48 6.42
C GLN A 25 6.49 -1.07 6.28
N LEU A 26 5.98 -1.14 5.06
CA LEU A 26 4.58 -0.83 4.82
C LEU A 26 3.68 -1.82 5.55
N LEU A 27 3.98 -3.10 5.46
CA LEU A 27 3.19 -4.13 6.15
C LEU A 27 3.21 -3.92 7.66
N SER A 28 4.36 -3.58 8.22
CA SER A 28 4.45 -3.28 9.65
C SER A 28 3.60 -2.09 10.03
N CYS A 29 3.67 -1.04 9.24
CA CYS A 29 2.87 0.16 9.48
C CYS A 29 1.39 -0.17 9.41
N MET A 30 1.00 -0.94 8.41
CA MET A 30 -0.38 -1.36 8.25
C MET A 30 -0.87 -2.19 9.44
N ALA A 31 -0.03 -3.12 9.90
CA ALA A 31 -0.41 -3.97 11.02
C ALA A 31 -0.60 -3.15 12.31
N GLU A 32 0.19 -2.12 12.48
CA GLU A 32 0.09 -1.27 13.67
C GLU A 32 -1.05 -0.25 13.59
N THR A 33 -1.40 0.15 12.39
CA THR A 33 -2.31 1.27 12.17
C THR A 33 -3.73 0.85 11.89
N LEU A 34 -3.91 -0.25 11.17
CA LEU A 34 -5.21 -0.67 10.68
C LEU A 34 -5.87 -1.68 11.61
N THR A 35 -7.20 -1.72 11.56
CA THR A 35 -7.90 -2.82 12.21
C THR A 35 -7.56 -4.09 11.45
N ARG A 36 -7.82 -5.23 12.07
CA ARG A 36 -7.52 -6.52 11.45
C ARG A 36 -8.20 -6.66 10.08
N HIS A 37 -9.48 -6.29 10.03
CA HIS A 37 -10.23 -6.39 8.78
C HIS A 37 -9.68 -5.44 7.72
N GLN A 38 -9.40 -4.19 8.10
CA GLN A 38 -8.81 -3.23 7.18
C GLN A 38 -7.46 -3.72 6.66
N TYR A 39 -6.65 -4.29 7.55
CA TYR A 39 -5.36 -4.83 7.17
C TYR A 39 -5.52 -5.92 6.10
N GLN A 40 -6.39 -6.89 6.36
CA GLN A 40 -6.61 -7.99 5.44
C GLN A 40 -7.09 -7.50 4.08
N VAL A 41 -8.08 -6.63 4.07
CA VAL A 41 -8.65 -6.12 2.83
C VAL A 41 -7.63 -5.28 2.07
N CYS A 42 -6.93 -4.42 2.76
CA CYS A 42 -5.94 -3.55 2.12
C CYS A 42 -4.76 -4.34 1.56
N VAL A 43 -4.28 -5.34 2.28
CA VAL A 43 -3.20 -6.18 1.77
C VAL A 43 -3.62 -6.89 0.50
N LEU A 44 -4.80 -7.48 0.50
CA LEU A 44 -5.28 -8.19 -0.68
C LEU A 44 -5.45 -7.26 -1.87
N ASN A 45 -5.96 -6.07 -1.65
CA ASN A 45 -6.19 -5.13 -2.73
C ASN A 45 -4.92 -4.43 -3.19
N LEU A 46 -4.17 -3.85 -2.25
CA LEU A 46 -3.04 -2.99 -2.60
C LEU A 46 -1.77 -3.77 -2.93
N LEU A 47 -1.55 -4.87 -2.25
CA LEU A 47 -0.31 -5.63 -2.44
C LEU A 47 -0.49 -6.86 -3.31
N GLU A 48 -1.63 -7.53 -3.23
CA GLU A 48 -1.87 -8.73 -4.02
C GLU A 48 -2.64 -8.46 -5.31
N GLY A 49 -3.13 -7.23 -5.49
CA GLY A 49 -3.79 -6.84 -6.72
C GLY A 49 -5.17 -7.42 -6.92
N MET A 50 -5.82 -7.88 -5.87
CA MET A 50 -7.17 -8.42 -5.98
C MET A 50 -8.18 -7.31 -6.14
N THR A 51 -9.21 -7.57 -6.92
CA THR A 51 -10.29 -6.62 -7.10
C THR A 51 -11.19 -6.60 -5.88
N GLN A 52 -11.94 -5.52 -5.72
CA GLN A 52 -12.90 -5.39 -4.63
C GLN A 52 -13.94 -6.50 -4.69
N LYS A 53 -14.35 -6.87 -5.89
CA LYS A 53 -15.33 -7.94 -6.08
C LYS A 53 -14.78 -9.28 -5.59
N GLU A 54 -13.54 -9.58 -5.94
CA GLU A 54 -12.89 -10.81 -5.50
C GLU A 54 -12.77 -10.86 -3.99
N ILE A 55 -12.37 -9.76 -3.38
CA ILE A 55 -12.23 -9.66 -1.94
C ILE A 55 -13.60 -9.83 -1.27
N ALA A 56 -14.61 -9.19 -1.84
CA ALA A 56 -15.97 -9.31 -1.31
C ALA A 56 -16.43 -10.76 -1.28
N GLU A 57 -16.11 -11.51 -2.31
CA GLU A 57 -16.47 -12.92 -2.36
C GLU A 57 -15.75 -13.73 -1.28
N ILE A 58 -14.47 -13.43 -1.06
CA ILE A 58 -13.71 -14.14 -0.03
C ILE A 58 -14.29 -13.91 1.35
N PHE A 59 -14.65 -12.67 1.66
CA PHE A 59 -15.12 -12.31 2.98
C PHE A 59 -16.63 -12.43 3.15
N GLY A 60 -17.35 -12.72 2.08
CA GLY A 60 -18.80 -12.83 2.17
C GLY A 60 -19.49 -11.50 2.49
N ILE A 61 -18.94 -10.41 1.98
CA ILE A 61 -19.50 -9.07 2.17
C ILE A 61 -19.72 -8.41 0.83
N SER A 62 -20.35 -7.25 0.82
CA SER A 62 -20.61 -6.55 -0.43
C SER A 62 -19.35 -5.84 -0.93
N PRO A 63 -19.22 -5.64 -2.25
CA PRO A 63 -18.13 -4.83 -2.78
C PRO A 63 -18.09 -3.42 -2.21
N SER A 64 -19.27 -2.86 -1.90
CA SER A 64 -19.34 -1.54 -1.26
C SER A 64 -18.69 -1.55 0.11
N ALA A 65 -18.90 -2.62 0.87
CA ALA A 65 -18.28 -2.76 2.19
C ALA A 65 -16.76 -2.86 2.06
N VAL A 66 -16.29 -3.61 1.06
CA VAL A 66 -14.86 -3.69 0.78
C VAL A 66 -14.31 -2.31 0.44
N SER A 67 -14.99 -1.58 -0.43
CA SER A 67 -14.59 -0.24 -0.83
C SER A 67 -14.45 0.67 0.39
N ARG A 68 -15.42 0.62 1.30
CA ARG A 68 -15.36 1.44 2.51
C ARG A 68 -14.19 1.05 3.41
N SER A 69 -13.94 -0.24 3.53
CA SER A 69 -12.81 -0.72 4.33
C SER A 69 -11.48 -0.25 3.74
N ILE A 70 -11.34 -0.32 2.42
CA ILE A 70 -10.14 0.14 1.74
C ILE A 70 -9.97 1.64 1.96
N SER A 71 -11.02 2.42 1.76
CA SER A 71 -10.95 3.86 1.91
C SER A 71 -10.58 4.26 3.33
N SER A 72 -11.20 3.62 4.31
CA SER A 72 -10.88 3.88 5.72
C SER A 72 -9.44 3.50 6.04
N GLY A 73 -9.00 2.35 5.55
CA GLY A 73 -7.64 1.90 5.76
C GLY A 73 -6.63 2.84 5.12
N GLN A 74 -6.88 3.25 3.89
CA GLN A 74 -6.00 4.19 3.21
C GLN A 74 -5.94 5.52 3.94
N ARG A 75 -7.06 5.98 4.45
CA ARG A 75 -7.09 7.24 5.21
C ARG A 75 -6.23 7.13 6.47
N ARG A 76 -6.33 6.03 7.17
CA ARG A 76 -5.53 5.82 8.37
C ARG A 76 -4.04 5.71 8.04
N LEU A 77 -3.72 4.98 6.98
CA LEU A 77 -2.34 4.83 6.54
C LEU A 77 -1.76 6.18 6.14
N ARG A 78 -2.50 6.93 5.35
CA ARG A 78 -2.05 8.24 4.90
C ARG A 78 -1.78 9.16 6.07
N LYS A 79 -2.65 9.13 7.06
CA LYS A 79 -2.48 9.93 8.26
C LYS A 79 -1.24 9.51 9.02
N ALA A 80 -1.03 8.22 9.18
CA ALA A 80 0.14 7.72 9.89
C ALA A 80 1.44 8.01 9.14
N LEU A 81 1.45 7.79 7.83
CA LEU A 81 2.63 8.05 7.01
C LEU A 81 2.86 9.53 6.83
N GLY A 82 1.78 10.29 6.67
CA GLY A 82 1.88 11.74 6.54
C GLY A 82 2.51 12.40 7.74
N TYR A 83 2.28 11.81 8.90
CA TYR A 83 2.89 12.30 10.13
C TYR A 83 4.42 12.28 10.02
N HIS A 84 4.94 11.27 9.35
CA HIS A 84 6.38 11.14 9.19
C HIS A 84 6.94 12.01 8.07
N PHE A 85 6.12 12.36 7.11
CA PHE A 85 6.55 13.08 5.91
C PHE A 85 6.15 14.54 5.89
N GLU A 86 5.37 14.99 6.85
CA GLU A 86 4.80 16.33 6.81
C GLU A 86 5.84 17.43 6.80
N GLN A 87 7.02 17.14 7.27
CA GLN A 87 8.08 18.14 7.37
C GLN A 87 8.83 18.33 6.08
N ALA A 88 8.81 17.34 5.21
CA ALA A 88 9.72 17.33 4.09
C ALA A 88 9.07 17.09 2.77
N ASP A 89 7.83 16.67 2.75
CA ASP A 89 7.23 16.15 1.53
C ASP A 89 6.08 17.02 1.03
N PRO A 90 6.28 17.67 -0.12
CA PRO A 90 5.20 18.46 -0.74
C PRO A 90 4.01 17.61 -1.15
N MET A 91 4.15 16.30 -1.10
CA MET A 91 3.04 15.41 -1.40
C MET A 91 1.87 15.61 -0.44
N GLU A 92 2.12 16.19 0.71
CA GLU A 92 1.04 16.46 1.64
C GLU A 92 0.03 17.42 1.03
N ASP A 93 0.53 18.46 0.37
CA ASP A 93 -0.35 19.38 -0.34
C ASP A 93 -1.10 18.67 -1.45
N PHE A 94 -0.41 17.75 -2.12
CA PHE A 94 -1.02 16.97 -3.16
C PHE A 94 -2.19 16.15 -2.61
N TRP A 95 -2.00 15.53 -1.46
CA TRP A 95 -3.06 14.74 -0.84
C TRP A 95 -4.28 15.59 -0.50
N GLU A 96 -4.04 16.79 0.00
CA GLU A 96 -5.12 17.67 0.39
C GLU A 96 -5.93 18.18 -0.80
N GLU A 97 -5.30 18.24 -1.95
CA GLU A 97 -5.96 18.69 -3.16
C GLU A 97 -6.83 17.63 -3.81
N GLN A 98 -6.78 16.42 -3.32
CA GLN A 98 -7.55 15.32 -3.89
C GLN A 98 -8.95 15.32 -3.31
N PRO A 99 -9.94 15.76 -4.10
CA PRO A 99 -11.30 15.96 -3.54
C PRO A 99 -11.98 14.66 -3.15
N TYR A 100 -11.55 13.57 -3.71
CA TYR A 100 -12.16 12.28 -3.37
C TYR A 100 -11.63 11.73 -2.06
N LEU A 101 -10.69 12.39 -1.52
CA LEU A 101 -10.14 12.01 -0.24
C LEU A 101 -11.00 12.53 0.88
#